data_0b002d7dd76d6e4b6a44bb8453595b00
#
_entry.id   0b002d7dd76d6e4b6a44bb8453595b00
#
_cell.length_a   1.000
_cell.length_b   1.000
_cell.length_c   1.000
_cell.angle_alpha   90.00
_cell.angle_beta   90.00
_cell.angle_gamma   90.00
#
_symmetry.space_group_name_H-M   'P 1'
#
loop_
_entity.id
_entity.type
_entity.pdbx_description
1 polymer ?
#
loop_
_entity_poly.entity_id
_entity_poly.type
_entity_poly.pdbx_seq_one_letter_code
_entity_poly.pdbx_strand_id
1 'polypeptide(L)'
;MSKIIVLDTETTGLSCYEDEILQLAIIDDKGVCLFNEFFKPQYAKEWYEASKVNNIYPKHVADKPHINEYLPKIQEIIDQAEIIIAYNAEFDLSFLAQAGIKFHLQNQEIVDVMLEFAPIYGEWSDYFGDYKWQKLTTCTEYFEYIYPPHDALADVRATLFAYKEIEALKEKKKG
;
A
#
# COMPACT_ATOMS: atom_id res chain seq x y z
N MET A 1 -21.28 -0.32 -0.30
CA MET A 1 -19.84 -0.58 -0.45
C MET A 1 -19.09 0.55 0.20
N SER A 2 -17.91 0.30 0.69
CA SER A 2 -17.08 1.35 1.30
C SER A 2 -16.63 2.35 0.25
N LYS A 3 -16.74 3.64 0.58
CA LYS A 3 -16.21 4.72 -0.25
C LYS A 3 -14.71 4.94 -0.03
N ILE A 4 -14.18 4.38 1.04
CA ILE A 4 -12.77 4.45 1.44
C ILE A 4 -12.18 3.06 1.36
N ILE A 5 -11.06 2.94 0.69
CA ILE A 5 -10.25 1.72 0.68
C ILE A 5 -8.82 2.02 1.08
N VAL A 6 -8.17 1.02 1.66
CA VAL A 6 -6.72 1.03 1.93
C VAL A 6 -6.11 -0.12 1.17
N LEU A 7 -5.04 0.12 0.44
CA LEU A 7 -4.36 -0.91 -0.35
C LEU A 7 -2.85 -0.93 -0.11
N ASP A 8 -2.25 -2.08 -0.38
CA ASP A 8 -0.81 -2.31 -0.30
C ASP A 8 -0.41 -3.45 -1.22
N THR A 9 0.79 -3.39 -1.80
CA THR A 9 1.34 -4.39 -2.71
C THR A 9 2.69 -4.89 -2.24
N GLU A 10 2.90 -6.21 -2.34
CA GLU A 10 4.22 -6.80 -2.33
C GLU A 10 4.67 -7.12 -3.76
N THR A 11 5.93 -6.87 -4.06
CA THR A 11 6.45 -6.89 -5.43
C THR A 11 7.75 -7.66 -5.58
N THR A 12 8.15 -7.96 -6.80
CA THR A 12 9.45 -8.59 -7.11
C THR A 12 10.64 -7.64 -7.01
N GLY A 13 10.38 -6.31 -6.93
CA GLY A 13 11.40 -5.27 -6.83
C GLY A 13 10.77 -3.88 -6.75
N LEU A 14 11.53 -2.85 -7.09
CA LEU A 14 11.15 -1.46 -6.85
C LEU A 14 10.68 -0.68 -8.10
N SER A 15 10.81 -1.25 -9.27
CA SER A 15 10.50 -0.59 -10.55
C SER A 15 9.21 -1.15 -11.15
N CYS A 16 8.15 -0.38 -11.19
CA CYS A 16 6.88 -0.82 -11.80
C CYS A 16 7.00 -1.15 -13.30
N TYR A 17 8.10 -0.78 -13.96
CA TYR A 17 8.36 -1.09 -15.37
C TYR A 17 9.09 -2.44 -15.57
N GLU A 18 9.81 -2.92 -14.56
CA GLU A 18 10.68 -4.09 -14.63
C GLU A 18 10.21 -5.21 -13.67
N ASP A 19 9.47 -4.85 -12.65
CA ASP A 19 9.05 -5.74 -11.58
C ASP A 19 7.54 -6.01 -11.61
N GLU A 20 7.09 -7.02 -10.86
CA GLU A 20 5.72 -7.50 -10.88
C GLU A 20 5.14 -7.60 -9.46
N ILE A 21 3.82 -7.49 -9.36
CA ILE A 21 3.08 -7.64 -8.10
C ILE A 21 3.04 -9.13 -7.72
N LEU A 22 3.41 -9.42 -6.46
CA LEU A 22 3.37 -10.74 -5.84
C LEU A 22 2.16 -10.93 -4.91
N GLN A 23 1.72 -9.86 -4.26
CA GLN A 23 0.53 -9.83 -3.40
C GLN A 23 -0.14 -8.47 -3.51
N LEU A 24 -1.46 -8.46 -3.44
CA LEU A 24 -2.25 -7.24 -3.28
C LEU A 24 -3.27 -7.49 -2.16
N ALA A 25 -3.33 -6.56 -1.21
CA ALA A 25 -4.38 -6.51 -0.21
C ALA A 25 -5.16 -5.20 -0.34
N ILE A 26 -6.49 -5.29 -0.18
CA ILE A 26 -7.40 -4.15 -0.12
C ILE A 26 -8.39 -4.39 1.01
N ILE A 27 -8.52 -3.41 1.91
CA ILE A 27 -9.52 -3.40 2.97
C ILE A 27 -10.39 -2.15 2.88
N ASP A 28 -11.55 -2.15 3.55
CA ASP A 28 -12.35 -0.94 3.73
C ASP A 28 -11.93 -0.15 4.99
N ASP A 29 -12.58 0.99 5.23
CA ASP A 29 -12.35 1.88 6.39
C ASP A 29 -12.68 1.22 7.75
N LYS A 30 -13.35 0.06 7.74
CA LYS A 30 -13.66 -0.74 8.94
C LYS A 30 -12.67 -1.89 9.14
N GLY A 31 -11.74 -2.09 8.20
CA GLY A 31 -10.76 -3.18 8.22
C GLY A 31 -11.30 -4.49 7.65
N VAL A 32 -12.45 -4.47 6.97
CA VAL A 32 -12.98 -5.65 6.28
C VAL A 32 -12.17 -5.91 5.03
N CYS A 33 -11.65 -7.13 4.88
CA CYS A 33 -10.89 -7.52 3.69
C CYS A 33 -11.80 -7.62 2.47
N LEU A 34 -11.56 -6.75 1.48
CA LEU A 34 -12.24 -6.75 0.19
C LEU A 34 -11.50 -7.61 -0.84
N PHE A 35 -10.18 -7.64 -0.74
CA PHE A 35 -9.30 -8.41 -1.60
C PHE A 35 -8.00 -8.75 -0.86
N ASN A 36 -7.49 -9.97 -1.00
CA ASN A 36 -6.15 -10.35 -0.55
C ASN A 36 -5.74 -11.63 -1.29
N GLU A 37 -4.89 -11.49 -2.31
CA GLU A 37 -4.46 -12.60 -3.13
C GLU A 37 -2.97 -12.49 -3.46
N PHE A 38 -2.36 -13.66 -3.60
CA PHE A 38 -0.99 -13.81 -4.12
C PHE A 38 -1.02 -14.12 -5.61
N PHE A 39 0.01 -13.66 -6.32
CA PHE A 39 0.11 -13.80 -7.76
C PHE A 39 1.43 -14.43 -8.18
N LYS A 40 1.37 -15.28 -9.18
CA LYS A 40 2.54 -15.75 -9.90
C LYS A 40 2.98 -14.68 -10.88
N PRO A 41 4.23 -14.18 -10.79
CA PRO A 41 4.74 -13.25 -11.81
C PRO A 41 4.82 -13.94 -13.18
N GLN A 42 4.65 -13.15 -14.24
CA GLN A 42 4.67 -13.63 -15.62
C GLN A 42 6.10 -13.78 -16.15
N TYR A 43 6.95 -12.83 -15.82
CA TYR A 43 8.31 -12.70 -16.38
C TYR A 43 9.39 -12.98 -15.34
N ALA A 44 9.27 -12.45 -14.13
CA ALA A 44 10.25 -12.63 -13.08
C ALA A 44 10.35 -14.10 -12.64
N LYS A 45 11.56 -14.65 -12.64
CA LYS A 45 11.86 -16.03 -12.17
C LYS A 45 12.40 -16.05 -10.76
N GLU A 46 13.15 -15.02 -10.39
CA GLU A 46 13.83 -14.86 -9.11
C GLU A 46 13.75 -13.38 -8.70
N TRP A 47 13.59 -13.11 -7.41
CA TRP A 47 13.55 -11.76 -6.82
C TRP A 47 14.20 -11.79 -5.43
N TYR A 48 15.47 -12.15 -5.44
CA TYR A 48 16.21 -12.47 -4.22
C TYR A 48 16.23 -11.33 -3.19
N GLU A 49 16.41 -10.07 -3.62
CA GLU A 49 16.46 -8.93 -2.70
C GLU A 49 15.05 -8.61 -2.13
N ALA A 50 14.02 -8.65 -2.94
CA ALA A 50 12.66 -8.47 -2.49
C ALA A 50 12.22 -9.60 -1.53
N SER A 51 12.60 -10.86 -1.83
CA SER A 51 12.29 -12.00 -0.94
C SER A 51 12.88 -11.86 0.47
N LYS A 52 13.99 -11.16 0.64
CA LYS A 52 14.57 -10.89 1.96
C LYS A 52 13.71 -9.93 2.78
N VAL A 53 12.95 -9.07 2.11
CA VAL A 53 12.08 -8.07 2.72
C VAL A 53 10.69 -8.66 2.97
N ASN A 54 10.02 -9.13 1.91
CA ASN A 54 8.62 -9.56 1.98
C ASN A 54 8.42 -11.07 2.27
N ASN A 55 9.50 -11.86 2.37
CA ASN A 55 9.45 -13.30 2.61
C ASN A 55 8.65 -14.10 1.56
N ILE A 56 8.33 -13.52 0.40
CA ILE A 56 7.66 -14.20 -0.69
C ILE A 56 8.72 -14.76 -1.64
N TYR A 57 8.82 -16.08 -1.71
CA TYR A 57 9.77 -16.80 -2.56
C TYR A 57 9.04 -17.40 -3.76
N PRO A 58 9.73 -17.72 -4.88
CA PRO A 58 9.11 -18.31 -6.07
C PRO A 58 8.22 -19.52 -5.78
N LYS A 59 8.60 -20.36 -4.84
CA LYS A 59 7.82 -21.54 -4.42
C LYS A 59 6.45 -21.20 -3.81
N HIS A 60 6.31 -20.01 -3.18
CA HIS A 60 5.07 -19.60 -2.51
C HIS A 60 3.98 -19.17 -3.47
N VAL A 61 4.38 -18.78 -4.69
CA VAL A 61 3.48 -18.27 -5.73
C VAL A 61 3.47 -19.13 -7.00
N ALA A 62 4.17 -20.26 -7.00
CA ALA A 62 4.32 -21.12 -8.17
C ALA A 62 2.99 -21.67 -8.71
N ASP A 63 2.03 -21.91 -7.83
CA ASP A 63 0.68 -22.42 -8.10
C ASP A 63 -0.40 -21.33 -8.09
N LYS A 64 -0.01 -20.07 -7.94
CA LYS A 64 -0.95 -18.96 -7.89
C LYS A 64 -1.33 -18.49 -9.31
N PRO A 65 -2.51 -17.88 -9.46
CA PRO A 65 -2.92 -17.27 -10.72
C PRO A 65 -2.05 -16.05 -11.04
N HIS A 66 -2.07 -15.60 -12.29
CA HIS A 66 -1.51 -14.31 -12.65
C HIS A 66 -2.47 -13.18 -12.28
N ILE A 67 -1.94 -11.99 -11.94
CA ILE A 67 -2.77 -10.83 -11.59
C ILE A 67 -3.80 -10.49 -12.67
N ASN A 68 -3.47 -10.75 -13.94
CA ASN A 68 -4.35 -10.49 -15.09
C ASN A 68 -5.73 -11.16 -14.96
N GLU A 69 -5.82 -12.29 -14.27
CA GLU A 69 -7.08 -13.00 -14.03
C GLU A 69 -8.00 -12.26 -13.06
N TYR A 70 -7.44 -11.37 -12.24
CA TYR A 70 -8.17 -10.61 -11.23
C TYR A 70 -8.38 -9.13 -11.56
N LEU A 71 -7.79 -8.61 -12.64
CA LEU A 71 -7.92 -7.19 -12.99
C LEU A 71 -9.36 -6.68 -13.02
N PRO A 72 -10.35 -7.41 -13.58
CA PRO A 72 -11.73 -6.94 -13.57
C PRO A 72 -12.30 -6.77 -12.15
N LYS A 73 -11.99 -7.69 -11.23
CA LYS A 73 -12.43 -7.63 -9.84
C LYS A 73 -11.73 -6.50 -9.07
N ILE A 74 -10.43 -6.33 -9.29
CA ILE A 74 -9.64 -5.26 -8.68
C ILE A 74 -10.17 -3.91 -9.18
N GLN A 75 -10.41 -3.78 -10.49
CA GLN A 75 -10.95 -2.55 -11.08
C GLN A 75 -12.32 -2.20 -10.50
N GLU A 76 -13.21 -3.19 -10.33
CA GLU A 76 -14.52 -2.96 -9.72
C GLU A 76 -14.41 -2.38 -8.30
N ILE A 77 -13.45 -2.85 -7.49
CA ILE A 77 -13.21 -2.31 -6.15
C ILE A 77 -12.68 -0.88 -6.23
N ILE A 78 -11.70 -0.62 -7.10
CA ILE A 78 -11.11 0.70 -7.32
C ILE A 78 -12.18 1.70 -7.82
N ASP A 79 -13.01 1.33 -8.79
CA ASP A 79 -14.03 2.22 -9.36
C ASP A 79 -15.09 2.68 -8.35
N GLN A 80 -15.29 1.91 -7.28
CA GLN A 80 -16.24 2.22 -6.22
C GLN A 80 -15.66 3.07 -5.09
N ALA A 81 -14.34 3.24 -5.06
CA ALA A 81 -13.66 4.02 -4.04
C ALA A 81 -13.73 5.52 -4.38
N GLU A 82 -14.06 6.35 -3.39
CA GLU A 82 -13.93 7.81 -3.44
C GLU A 82 -12.58 8.25 -2.87
N ILE A 83 -12.07 7.51 -1.88
CA ILE A 83 -10.77 7.76 -1.23
C ILE A 83 -9.96 6.48 -1.27
N ILE A 84 -8.76 6.57 -1.77
CA ILE A 84 -7.78 5.48 -1.82
C ILE A 84 -6.59 5.87 -0.93
N ILE A 85 -6.32 5.05 0.08
CA ILE A 85 -5.28 5.27 1.07
C ILE A 85 -4.18 4.22 0.87
N ALA A 86 -2.92 4.65 0.90
CA ALA A 86 -1.77 3.76 0.93
C ALA A 86 -0.62 4.39 1.73
N TYR A 87 0.38 3.59 2.06
CA TYR A 87 1.63 4.06 2.64
C TYR A 87 2.71 4.09 1.55
N ASN A 88 3.15 5.27 1.10
CA ASN A 88 3.89 5.48 -0.13
C ASN A 88 3.04 5.18 -1.37
N ALA A 89 1.92 5.89 -1.49
CA ALA A 89 0.86 5.63 -2.47
C ALA A 89 1.35 5.61 -3.93
N GLU A 90 2.36 6.42 -4.28
CA GLU A 90 2.93 6.44 -5.62
C GLU A 90 3.47 5.07 -6.04
N PHE A 91 4.07 4.35 -5.10
CA PHE A 91 4.60 3.00 -5.35
C PHE A 91 3.50 2.03 -5.75
N ASP A 92 2.50 1.84 -4.91
CA ASP A 92 1.43 0.85 -5.13
C ASP A 92 0.57 1.19 -6.35
N LEU A 93 0.21 2.46 -6.49
CA LEU A 93 -0.62 2.92 -7.61
C LEU A 93 0.11 2.79 -8.94
N SER A 94 1.43 3.04 -8.98
CA SER A 94 2.20 2.87 -10.20
C SER A 94 2.29 1.40 -10.65
N PHE A 95 2.48 0.46 -9.73
CA PHE A 95 2.45 -0.97 -10.02
C PHE A 95 1.08 -1.44 -10.50
N LEU A 96 0.00 -1.00 -9.85
CA LEU A 96 -1.36 -1.32 -10.27
C LEU A 96 -1.71 -0.72 -11.64
N ALA A 97 -1.30 0.53 -11.89
CA ALA A 97 -1.50 1.17 -13.20
C ALA A 97 -0.73 0.43 -14.31
N GLN A 98 0.51 0.02 -14.04
CA GLN A 98 1.31 -0.76 -14.98
C GLN A 98 0.71 -2.15 -15.22
N ALA A 99 0.06 -2.76 -14.24
CA ALA A 99 -0.70 -3.99 -14.38
C ALA A 99 -2.00 -3.81 -15.20
N GLY A 100 -2.46 -2.58 -15.44
CA GLY A 100 -3.62 -2.27 -16.25
C GLY A 100 -4.82 -1.70 -15.49
N ILE A 101 -4.70 -1.43 -14.20
CA ILE A 101 -5.74 -0.75 -13.40
C ILE A 101 -5.79 0.73 -13.76
N LYS A 102 -7.00 1.26 -13.87
CA LYS A 102 -7.26 2.68 -14.16
C LYS A 102 -7.77 3.38 -12.91
N PHE A 103 -7.16 4.51 -12.59
CA PHE A 103 -7.57 5.39 -11.50
C PHE A 103 -8.31 6.62 -12.06
N HIS A 104 -9.37 7.05 -11.39
CA HIS A 104 -10.20 8.18 -11.79
C HIS A 104 -9.88 9.40 -10.92
N LEU A 105 -8.64 9.92 -11.02
CA LEU A 105 -8.10 10.97 -10.15
C LEU A 105 -8.92 12.27 -10.12
N GLN A 106 -9.86 12.46 -11.05
CA GLN A 106 -10.79 13.59 -11.01
C GLN A 106 -11.91 13.42 -9.97
N ASN A 107 -12.19 12.17 -9.58
CA ASN A 107 -13.28 11.79 -8.67
C ASN A 107 -12.79 10.98 -7.47
N GLN A 108 -11.50 10.69 -7.41
CA GLN A 108 -10.88 9.90 -6.35
C GLN A 108 -9.79 10.72 -5.66
N GLU A 109 -9.87 10.78 -4.36
CA GLU A 109 -8.81 11.33 -3.51
C GLU A 109 -7.78 10.25 -3.21
N ILE A 110 -6.51 10.57 -3.37
CA ILE A 110 -5.39 9.70 -2.98
C ILE A 110 -4.78 10.26 -1.70
N VAL A 111 -4.74 9.45 -0.66
CA VAL A 111 -4.13 9.79 0.62
C VAL A 111 -2.86 8.96 0.79
N ASP A 112 -1.73 9.65 0.83
CA ASP A 112 -0.44 9.04 1.14
C ASP A 112 -0.10 9.26 2.62
N VAL A 113 -0.25 8.20 3.41
CA VAL A 113 -0.04 8.24 4.87
C VAL A 113 1.42 8.53 5.22
N MET A 114 2.38 8.11 4.39
CA MET A 114 3.80 8.41 4.60
C MET A 114 4.09 9.90 4.51
N LEU A 115 3.51 10.56 3.50
CA LEU A 115 3.67 12.01 3.31
C LEU A 115 2.97 12.80 4.41
N GLU A 116 1.81 12.35 4.86
CA GLU A 116 1.09 12.99 5.97
C GLU A 116 1.81 12.84 7.32
N PHE A 117 2.47 11.71 7.54
CA PHE A 117 3.21 11.43 8.77
C PHE A 117 4.55 12.17 8.85
N ALA A 118 5.23 12.38 7.73
CA ALA A 118 6.57 12.98 7.70
C ALA A 118 6.68 14.28 8.50
N PRO A 119 5.78 15.29 8.34
CA PRO A 119 5.83 16.52 9.14
C PRO A 119 5.40 16.31 10.62
N ILE A 120 4.64 15.27 10.94
CA ILE A 120 4.26 14.92 12.32
C ILE A 120 5.46 14.37 13.07
N TYR A 121 6.21 13.49 12.43
CA TYR A 121 7.48 12.95 12.96
C TYR A 121 8.54 14.04 13.11
N GLY A 122 8.61 14.97 12.15
CA GLY A 122 9.36 16.22 12.28
C GLY A 122 10.86 16.12 11.99
N GLU A 123 11.36 15.04 11.39
CA GLU A 123 12.77 14.93 10.97
C GLU A 123 13.03 15.68 9.68
N TRP A 124 13.65 16.87 9.78
CA TRP A 124 13.97 17.70 8.63
C TRP A 124 15.22 17.23 7.87
N SER A 125 15.23 17.38 6.57
CA SER A 125 16.39 17.14 5.72
C SER A 125 16.80 18.42 4.99
N ASP A 126 17.94 18.99 5.35
CA ASP A 126 18.49 20.15 4.65
C ASP A 126 18.83 19.85 3.18
N TYR A 127 19.14 18.58 2.88
CA TYR A 127 19.47 18.15 1.53
C TYR A 127 18.26 18.17 0.60
N PHE A 128 17.09 17.72 1.08
CA PHE A 128 15.85 17.70 0.29
C PHE A 128 15.01 18.97 0.47
N GLY A 129 15.27 19.78 1.51
CA GLY A 129 14.46 20.95 1.86
C GLY A 129 13.04 20.57 2.31
N ASP A 130 12.86 19.37 2.86
CA ASP A 130 11.58 18.82 3.30
C ASP A 130 11.76 17.83 4.46
N TYR A 131 10.66 17.38 5.06
CA TYR A 131 10.66 16.33 6.07
C TYR A 131 11.01 14.97 5.46
N LYS A 132 11.84 14.19 6.18
CA LYS A 132 12.20 12.84 5.75
C LYS A 132 11.02 11.88 5.87
N TRP A 133 10.82 11.11 4.83
CA TRP A 133 9.86 10.02 4.84
C TRP A 133 10.28 8.94 5.84
N GLN A 134 9.31 8.44 6.57
CA GLN A 134 9.53 7.41 7.58
C GLN A 134 8.94 6.09 7.11
N LYS A 135 9.44 4.97 7.65
CA LYS A 135 8.86 3.64 7.38
C LYS A 135 7.50 3.51 8.05
N LEU A 136 6.62 2.66 7.52
CA LEU A 136 5.33 2.35 8.14
C LEU A 136 5.50 1.83 9.58
N THR A 137 6.50 0.97 9.84
CA THR A 137 6.82 0.51 11.19
C THR A 137 7.16 1.66 12.14
N THR A 138 7.95 2.64 11.69
CA THR A 138 8.26 3.84 12.48
C THR A 138 7.00 4.67 12.77
N CYS A 139 6.11 4.79 11.77
CA CYS A 139 4.85 5.49 11.93
C CYS A 139 3.94 4.80 12.96
N THR A 140 3.77 3.50 12.86
CA THR A 140 2.92 2.75 13.79
C THR A 140 3.50 2.69 15.19
N GLU A 141 4.82 2.54 15.34
CA GLU A 141 5.51 2.60 16.63
C GLU A 141 5.36 3.97 17.31
N TYR A 142 5.38 5.06 16.55
CA TYR A 142 5.11 6.41 17.07
C TYR A 142 3.72 6.52 17.73
N PHE A 143 2.74 5.77 17.22
CA PHE A 143 1.39 5.66 17.77
C PHE A 143 1.19 4.41 18.66
N GLU A 144 2.27 3.80 19.14
CA GLU A 144 2.25 2.64 20.05
C GLU A 144 1.58 1.37 19.48
N TYR A 145 1.61 1.20 18.15
CA TYR A 145 1.09 0.00 17.47
C TYR A 145 2.23 -0.80 16.84
N ILE A 146 2.40 -2.05 17.30
CA ILE A 146 3.42 -2.98 16.81
C ILE A 146 2.73 -4.12 16.06
N TYR A 147 3.20 -4.42 14.86
CA TYR A 147 2.67 -5.46 14.00
C TYR A 147 3.80 -6.17 13.22
N PRO A 148 3.58 -7.39 12.69
CA PRO A 148 4.54 -8.04 11.80
C PRO A 148 4.45 -7.39 10.40
N PRO A 149 5.48 -6.67 9.93
CA PRO A 149 5.47 -6.02 8.61
C PRO A 149 5.76 -7.01 7.46
N HIS A 150 5.56 -6.53 6.23
CA HIS A 150 5.86 -7.23 4.97
C HIS A 150 4.93 -8.43 4.68
N ASP A 151 3.67 -8.26 5.01
CA ASP A 151 2.51 -8.97 4.50
C ASP A 151 1.48 -7.92 4.14
N ALA A 152 1.08 -7.83 2.87
CA ALA A 152 0.22 -6.75 2.39
C ALA A 152 -1.06 -6.60 3.22
N LEU A 153 -1.65 -7.69 3.74
CA LEU A 153 -2.84 -7.60 4.59
C LEU A 153 -2.53 -7.04 5.98
N ALA A 154 -1.36 -7.30 6.54
CA ALA A 154 -0.91 -6.71 7.80
C ALA A 154 -0.58 -5.21 7.59
N ASP A 155 0.09 -4.87 6.48
CA ASP A 155 0.50 -3.52 6.15
C ASP A 155 -0.69 -2.60 5.85
N VAL A 156 -1.75 -3.05 5.15
CA VAL A 156 -2.97 -2.23 4.98
C VAL A 156 -3.70 -1.96 6.29
N ARG A 157 -3.68 -2.91 7.24
CA ARG A 157 -4.27 -2.70 8.57
C ARG A 157 -3.47 -1.70 9.39
N ALA A 158 -2.15 -1.78 9.31
CA ALA A 158 -1.23 -0.84 9.95
C ALA A 158 -1.38 0.57 9.34
N THR A 159 -1.51 0.66 8.03
CA THR A 159 -1.76 1.92 7.30
C THR A 159 -3.11 2.53 7.69
N LEU A 160 -4.18 1.74 7.76
CA LEU A 160 -5.50 2.22 8.24
C LEU A 160 -5.43 2.72 9.67
N PHE A 161 -4.71 2.03 10.55
CA PHE A 161 -4.49 2.46 11.93
C PHE A 161 -3.76 3.81 11.96
N ALA A 162 -2.63 3.92 11.27
CA ALA A 162 -1.84 5.15 11.20
C ALA A 162 -2.67 6.33 10.64
N TYR A 163 -3.43 6.11 9.57
CA TYR A 163 -4.32 7.11 9.00
C TYR A 163 -5.33 7.64 10.04
N LYS A 164 -5.98 6.75 10.79
CA LYS A 164 -6.95 7.14 11.83
C LYS A 164 -6.31 7.96 12.95
N GLU A 165 -5.11 7.60 13.39
CA GLU A 165 -4.39 8.36 14.42
C GLU A 165 -3.97 9.76 13.91
N ILE A 166 -3.53 9.86 12.65
CA ILE A 166 -3.20 11.14 12.03
C ILE A 166 -4.44 12.03 11.92
N GLU A 167 -5.58 11.50 11.47
CA GLU A 167 -6.83 12.25 11.38
C GLU A 167 -7.30 12.73 12.78
N ALA A 168 -7.21 11.88 13.80
CA ALA A 168 -7.53 12.26 15.17
C ALA A 168 -6.61 13.40 15.70
N LEU A 169 -5.32 13.41 15.30
CA LEU A 169 -4.42 14.52 15.63
C LEU A 169 -4.80 15.83 14.92
N LYS A 170 -5.21 15.75 13.64
CA LYS A 170 -5.67 16.91 12.87
C LYS A 170 -6.93 17.52 13.47
N GLU A 171 -7.87 16.69 13.91
CA GLU A 171 -9.10 17.15 14.57
C GLU A 171 -8.82 17.86 15.90
N LYS A 172 -7.95 17.29 16.74
CA LYS A 172 -7.55 17.91 18.01
C LYS A 172 -6.87 19.29 17.85
N LYS A 173 -6.22 19.54 16.71
CA LYS A 173 -5.58 20.85 16.42
C LYS A 173 -6.56 21.90 15.90
N LYS A 174 -7.75 21.50 15.45
CA LYS A 174 -8.78 22.41 14.93
C LYS A 174 -9.77 22.91 16.00
N GLY A 175 -9.82 22.29 17.17
CA GLY A 175 -10.68 22.66 18.29
C GLY A 175 -9.92 23.36 19.40
#